data_d9f4d9635bce41e0eff6c0c698517353
#
_entry.id   d9f4d9635bce41e0eff6c0c698517353
#
_cell.length_a   1.000
_cell.length_b   1.000
_cell.length_c   1.000
_cell.angle_alpha   90.00
_cell.angle_beta   90.00
_cell.angle_gamma   90.00
#
_symmetry.space_group_name_H-M   'P 1'
#
loop_
_entity.id
_entity.type
_entity.pdbx_description
1 polymer ?
#
loop_
_entity_poly.entity_id
_entity_poly.type
_entity_poly.pdbx_seq_one_letter_code
_entity_poly.pdbx_strand_id
1 'polypeptide(L)'
;EWHANRLLSKLNYVVHTDAVKNYIVPTLTEEQKRFVYAEEADVLNVALFGMTAKEWRQENPELAKKGNIRDYTDLLHLVILNNLENTNAEFIKLGMLQSERLISLNNSARNQMEILKNNNGIKELELLQERINENNKILIENK
;
A
#
# COMPACT_ATOMS: atom_id res chain seq x y z
N GLU A 1 8.29 -5.05 15.59
CA GLU A 1 8.35 -3.72 16.19
C GLU A 1 8.98 -2.69 15.25
N TRP A 2 10.14 -3.00 14.70
CA TRP A 2 10.81 -2.10 13.76
C TRP A 2 9.95 -1.85 12.51
N HIS A 3 9.29 -2.88 11.99
CA HIS A 3 8.38 -2.76 10.85
C HIS A 3 7.16 -1.91 11.19
N ALA A 4 6.57 -2.11 12.37
CA ALA A 4 5.42 -1.35 12.80
C ALA A 4 5.76 0.14 12.91
N ASN A 5 6.91 0.47 13.49
CA ASN A 5 7.36 1.86 13.62
C ASN A 5 7.58 2.52 12.26
N ARG A 6 8.16 1.80 11.31
CA ARG A 6 8.37 2.30 9.96
C ARG A 6 7.05 2.55 9.24
N LEU A 7 6.10 1.63 9.37
CA LEU A 7 4.78 1.76 8.79
C LEU A 7 4.01 2.93 9.42
N LEU A 8 4.08 3.06 10.74
CA LEU A 8 3.43 4.14 11.47
C LEU A 8 3.99 5.51 11.05
N SER A 9 5.31 5.62 10.85
CA SER A 9 5.93 6.87 10.41
C SER A 9 5.41 7.32 9.04
N LYS A 10 5.17 6.39 8.13
CA LYS A 10 4.64 6.71 6.79
C LYS A 10 3.21 7.20 6.84
N LEU A 11 2.43 6.77 7.81
CA LEU A 11 1.03 7.18 7.95
C LEU A 11 0.84 8.60 8.48
N ASN A 12 1.89 9.26 8.95
CA ASN A 12 1.79 10.64 9.43
C ASN A 12 1.27 11.61 8.37
N TYR A 13 1.39 11.26 7.10
CA TYR A 13 0.90 12.09 5.99
C TYR A 13 -0.56 11.81 5.63
N VAL A 14 -1.10 10.67 6.05
CA VAL A 14 -2.44 10.22 5.64
C VAL A 14 -3.55 10.83 6.49
N VAL A 15 -3.22 11.26 7.70
CA VAL A 15 -4.19 11.68 8.73
C VAL A 15 -5.06 12.86 8.35
N HIS A 16 -4.57 13.71 7.45
CA HIS A 16 -5.30 14.92 7.09
C HIS A 16 -6.18 14.77 5.85
N THR A 17 -6.17 13.62 5.24
CA THR A 17 -6.88 13.44 3.98
C THR A 17 -8.13 12.61 4.14
N ASP A 18 -8.79 12.49 5.24
CA ASP A 18 -9.98 11.63 5.32
C ASP A 18 -9.88 10.49 4.29
N ALA A 19 -8.66 9.98 4.15
CA ALA A 19 -8.39 8.95 3.18
C ALA A 19 -9.38 7.84 3.47
N VAL A 20 -10.41 7.82 2.69
CA VAL A 20 -11.44 6.82 2.73
C VAL A 20 -10.71 5.50 2.83
N LYS A 21 -10.91 4.80 3.95
CA LYS A 21 -10.37 3.46 4.11
C LYS A 21 -10.91 2.62 2.98
N ASN A 22 -10.18 2.58 1.89
CA ASN A 22 -10.57 1.79 0.74
C ASN A 22 -10.10 0.36 0.95
N TYR A 23 -11.04 -0.48 1.40
CA TYR A 23 -10.75 -1.89 1.63
C TYR A 23 -10.91 -2.76 0.39
N ILE A 24 -10.79 -2.15 -0.78
CA ILE A 24 -10.93 -2.88 -2.04
C ILE A 24 -9.59 -2.94 -2.77
N VAL A 25 -9.18 -4.14 -3.15
CA VAL A 25 -8.06 -4.34 -4.06
C VAL A 25 -8.65 -4.58 -5.45
N PRO A 26 -8.33 -3.75 -6.44
CA PRO A 26 -8.90 -3.90 -7.78
C PRO A 26 -8.52 -5.23 -8.43
N THR A 27 -9.41 -5.74 -9.29
CA THR A 27 -9.08 -6.85 -10.16
C THR A 27 -8.23 -6.34 -11.32
N LEU A 28 -7.33 -7.19 -11.81
CA LEU A 28 -6.50 -6.85 -12.96
C LEU A 28 -7.34 -6.83 -14.24
N THR A 29 -7.08 -5.85 -15.11
CA THR A 29 -7.63 -5.85 -16.46
C THR A 29 -6.86 -6.85 -17.32
N GLU A 30 -7.44 -7.26 -18.44
CA GLU A 30 -6.76 -8.14 -19.40
C GLU A 30 -5.50 -7.49 -19.96
N GLU A 31 -5.54 -6.18 -20.15
CA GLU A 31 -4.38 -5.40 -20.60
C GLU A 31 -3.25 -5.42 -19.59
N GLN A 32 -3.58 -5.21 -18.31
CA GLN A 32 -2.58 -5.25 -17.21
C GLN A 32 -1.92 -6.62 -17.10
N LYS A 33 -2.68 -7.71 -17.29
CA LYS A 33 -2.15 -9.07 -17.22
C LYS A 33 -1.12 -9.37 -18.32
N ARG A 34 -1.22 -8.68 -19.44
CA ARG A 34 -0.33 -8.89 -20.59
C ARG A 34 0.81 -7.89 -20.68
N PHE A 35 0.71 -6.80 -19.95
CA PHE A 35 1.74 -5.76 -19.94
C PHE A 35 3.02 -6.24 -19.24
N VAL A 36 4.17 -5.85 -19.78
CA VAL A 36 5.46 -6.13 -19.16
C VAL A 36 5.96 -4.86 -18.49
N TYR A 37 6.06 -4.90 -17.18
CA TYR A 37 6.50 -3.76 -16.37
C TYR A 37 8.02 -3.73 -16.28
N ALA A 38 8.60 -2.54 -16.43
CA ALA A 38 10.04 -2.35 -16.40
C ALA A 38 10.63 -2.57 -15.00
N GLU A 39 9.86 -2.26 -13.96
CA GLU A 39 10.33 -2.33 -12.57
C GLU A 39 9.43 -3.21 -11.71
N GLU A 40 10.04 -3.90 -10.76
CA GLU A 40 9.28 -4.74 -9.82
C GLU A 40 8.35 -3.91 -8.92
N ALA A 41 8.73 -2.66 -8.63
CA ALA A 41 7.85 -1.76 -7.89
C ALA A 41 6.52 -1.53 -8.61
N ASP A 42 6.53 -1.46 -9.93
CA ASP A 42 5.32 -1.31 -10.73
C ASP A 42 4.44 -2.56 -10.65
N VAL A 43 5.04 -3.74 -10.69
CA VAL A 43 4.32 -5.01 -10.52
C VAL A 43 3.57 -5.01 -9.20
N LEU A 44 4.23 -4.62 -8.13
CA LEU A 44 3.64 -4.58 -6.78
C LEU A 44 2.53 -3.52 -6.68
N ASN A 45 2.76 -2.34 -7.22
CA ASN A 45 1.76 -1.27 -7.19
C ASN A 45 0.51 -1.65 -8.00
N VAL A 46 0.67 -2.25 -9.16
CA VAL A 46 -0.47 -2.72 -9.97
C VAL A 46 -1.20 -3.85 -9.26
N ALA A 47 -0.46 -4.79 -8.65
CA ALA A 47 -1.07 -5.90 -7.93
C ALA A 47 -1.97 -5.44 -6.77
N LEU A 48 -1.58 -4.37 -6.09
CA LEU A 48 -2.29 -3.89 -4.89
C LEU A 48 -3.22 -2.71 -5.16
N PHE A 49 -2.75 -1.72 -5.91
CA PHE A 49 -3.47 -0.46 -6.13
C PHE A 49 -4.17 -0.39 -7.50
N GLY A 50 -3.87 -1.32 -8.39
CA GLY A 50 -4.43 -1.30 -9.74
C GLY A 50 -3.83 -0.25 -10.66
N MET A 51 -2.71 0.34 -10.28
CA MET A 51 -2.03 1.37 -11.07
C MET A 51 -0.54 1.42 -10.73
N THR A 52 0.24 1.92 -11.68
CA THR A 52 1.67 2.18 -11.45
C THR A 52 1.84 3.50 -10.68
N ALA A 53 3.05 3.72 -10.14
CA ALA A 53 3.36 4.98 -9.48
C ALA A 53 3.22 6.17 -10.45
N LYS A 54 3.61 5.98 -11.71
CA LYS A 54 3.47 7.01 -12.75
C LYS A 54 2.01 7.37 -12.99
N GLU A 55 1.15 6.36 -13.13
CA GLU A 55 -0.29 6.57 -13.31
C GLU A 55 -0.90 7.31 -12.11
N TRP A 56 -0.51 6.92 -10.91
CA TRP A 56 -0.96 7.59 -9.70
C TRP A 56 -0.55 9.07 -9.68
N ARG A 57 0.69 9.37 -10.05
CA ARG A 57 1.17 10.75 -10.10
C ARG A 57 0.41 11.60 -11.12
N GLN A 58 0.05 11.00 -12.24
CA GLN A 58 -0.73 11.69 -13.28
C GLN A 58 -2.16 12.02 -12.80
N GLU A 59 -2.73 11.14 -11.98
CA GLU A 59 -4.07 11.34 -11.41
C GLU A 59 -4.07 12.26 -10.19
N ASN A 60 -2.92 12.38 -9.51
CA ASN A 60 -2.79 13.12 -8.25
C ASN A 60 -1.60 14.08 -8.31
N PRO A 61 -1.60 15.05 -9.23
CA PRO A 61 -0.41 15.91 -9.44
C PRO A 61 -0.04 16.74 -8.23
N GLU A 62 -1.00 17.21 -7.45
CA GLU A 62 -0.71 18.03 -6.27
C GLU A 62 -0.09 17.20 -5.15
N LEU A 63 -0.62 16.00 -4.90
CA LEU A 63 -0.06 15.10 -3.89
C LEU A 63 1.32 14.60 -4.30
N ALA A 64 1.52 14.37 -5.60
CA ALA A 64 2.78 13.88 -6.14
C ALA A 64 3.95 14.85 -5.93
N LYS A 65 3.67 16.14 -5.73
CA LYS A 65 4.70 17.13 -5.41
C LYS A 65 5.30 16.91 -4.03
N LYS A 66 4.59 16.27 -3.12
CA LYS A 66 4.97 16.10 -1.72
C LYS A 66 5.31 14.68 -1.32
N GLY A 67 4.97 13.70 -2.14
CA GLY A 67 5.22 12.30 -1.81
C GLY A 67 4.81 11.37 -2.92
N ASN A 68 4.81 10.08 -2.62
CA ASN A 68 4.45 9.02 -3.56
C ASN A 68 3.21 8.27 -3.05
N ILE A 69 2.74 7.30 -3.84
CA ILE A 69 1.52 6.55 -3.52
C ILE A 69 1.56 5.91 -2.12
N ARG A 70 2.73 5.46 -1.68
CA ARG A 70 2.89 4.81 -0.37
C ARG A 70 2.69 5.78 0.78
N ASP A 71 2.96 7.07 0.58
CA ASP A 71 2.82 8.09 1.61
C ASP A 71 1.36 8.45 1.86
N TYR A 72 0.47 8.14 0.93
CA TYR A 72 -0.95 8.50 0.99
C TYR A 72 -1.87 7.30 1.08
N THR A 73 -1.34 6.12 1.36
CA THR A 73 -2.15 4.93 1.55
C THR A 73 -2.31 4.61 3.04
N ASP A 74 -3.26 3.75 3.37
CA ASP A 74 -3.53 3.38 4.76
C ASP A 74 -2.58 2.29 5.25
N LEU A 75 -2.61 2.04 6.56
CA LEU A 75 -1.78 1.03 7.21
C LEU A 75 -2.02 -0.36 6.64
N LEU A 76 -3.28 -0.70 6.40
CA LEU A 76 -3.65 -2.03 5.90
C LEU A 76 -3.00 -2.30 4.55
N HIS A 77 -3.07 -1.34 3.62
CA HIS A 77 -2.40 -1.49 2.33
C HIS A 77 -0.88 -1.60 2.49
N LEU A 78 -0.28 -0.85 3.43
CA LEU A 78 1.17 -0.93 3.66
C LEU A 78 1.58 -2.31 4.20
N VAL A 79 0.78 -2.89 5.10
CA VAL A 79 1.03 -4.24 5.60
C VAL A 79 0.97 -5.26 4.45
N ILE A 80 -0.07 -5.16 3.63
CA ILE A 80 -0.22 -6.06 2.47
C ILE A 80 0.94 -5.86 1.50
N LEU A 81 1.31 -4.62 1.20
CA LEU A 81 2.42 -4.33 0.30
C LEU A 81 3.73 -4.97 0.78
N ASN A 82 4.01 -4.87 2.08
CA ASN A 82 5.18 -5.50 2.66
C ASN A 82 5.15 -7.03 2.47
N ASN A 83 3.99 -7.63 2.70
CA ASN A 83 3.82 -9.06 2.47
C ASN A 83 4.02 -9.44 1.00
N LEU A 84 3.50 -8.62 0.09
CA LEU A 84 3.67 -8.85 -1.35
C LEU A 84 5.12 -8.72 -1.78
N GLU A 85 5.87 -7.77 -1.22
CA GLU A 85 7.30 -7.61 -1.51
C GLU A 85 8.07 -8.89 -1.16
N ASN A 86 7.79 -9.45 0.03
CA ASN A 86 8.42 -10.69 0.47
C ASN A 86 8.03 -11.87 -0.40
N THR A 87 6.76 -12.00 -0.73
CA THR A 87 6.25 -13.07 -1.58
C THR A 87 6.83 -12.98 -2.99
N ASN A 88 6.89 -11.78 -3.54
CA ASN A 88 7.45 -11.56 -4.88
C ASN A 88 8.92 -11.96 -4.94
N ALA A 89 9.69 -11.65 -3.90
CA ALA A 89 11.10 -12.06 -3.82
C ALA A 89 11.23 -13.59 -3.92
N GLU A 90 10.35 -14.32 -3.22
CA GLU A 90 10.34 -15.79 -3.29
C GLU A 90 9.91 -16.29 -4.68
N PHE A 91 8.91 -15.67 -5.29
CA PHE A 91 8.46 -16.02 -6.63
C PHE A 91 9.56 -15.81 -7.68
N ILE A 92 10.33 -14.75 -7.55
CA ILE A 92 11.48 -14.48 -8.43
C ILE A 92 12.51 -15.59 -8.30
N LYS A 93 12.83 -16.02 -7.08
CA LYS A 93 13.77 -17.12 -6.82
C LYS A 93 13.30 -18.43 -7.45
N LEU A 94 11.99 -18.66 -7.50
CA LEU A 94 11.39 -19.84 -8.11
C LEU A 94 11.34 -19.77 -9.63
N GLY A 95 11.76 -18.65 -10.23
CA GLY A 95 11.76 -18.49 -11.67
C GLY A 95 10.40 -18.22 -12.28
N MET A 96 9.42 -17.76 -11.50
CA MET A 96 8.09 -17.44 -12.02
C MET A 96 8.16 -16.25 -12.98
N LEU A 97 7.41 -16.33 -14.07
CA LEU A 97 7.28 -15.24 -15.02
C LEU A 97 6.56 -14.04 -14.40
N GLN A 98 6.90 -12.83 -14.84
CA GLN A 98 6.31 -11.61 -14.30
C GLN A 98 4.78 -11.62 -14.38
N SER A 99 4.21 -12.06 -15.50
CA SER A 99 2.76 -12.13 -15.65
C SER A 99 2.11 -13.08 -14.65
N GLU A 100 2.73 -14.21 -14.39
CA GLU A 100 2.26 -15.18 -13.38
C GLU A 100 2.37 -14.60 -11.98
N ARG A 101 3.48 -13.92 -11.69
CA ARG A 101 3.68 -13.27 -10.40
C ARG A 101 2.64 -12.17 -10.15
N LEU A 102 2.39 -11.35 -11.15
CA LEU A 102 1.40 -10.27 -11.03
C LEU A 102 0.02 -10.81 -10.68
N ILE A 103 -0.43 -11.84 -11.40
CA ILE A 103 -1.74 -12.47 -11.15
C ILE A 103 -1.79 -13.06 -9.73
N SER A 104 -0.75 -13.79 -9.34
CA SER A 104 -0.69 -14.41 -8.00
C SER A 104 -0.64 -13.36 -6.89
N LEU A 105 0.14 -12.31 -7.08
CA LEU A 105 0.25 -11.22 -6.11
C LEU A 105 -1.08 -10.46 -5.96
N ASN A 106 -1.77 -10.19 -7.06
CA ASN A 106 -3.08 -9.55 -7.01
C ASN A 106 -4.10 -10.43 -6.28
N ASN A 107 -4.14 -11.72 -6.56
CA ASN A 107 -5.02 -12.65 -5.85
C ASN A 107 -4.69 -12.69 -4.36
N SER A 108 -3.41 -12.70 -4.01
CA SER A 108 -2.95 -12.67 -2.62
C SER A 108 -3.37 -11.37 -1.93
N ALA A 109 -3.20 -10.23 -2.60
CA ALA A 109 -3.58 -8.92 -2.06
C ALA A 109 -5.08 -8.87 -1.77
N ARG A 110 -5.90 -9.34 -2.69
CA ARG A 110 -7.35 -9.39 -2.53
C ARG A 110 -7.75 -10.28 -1.34
N ASN A 111 -7.11 -11.44 -1.24
CA ASN A 111 -7.36 -12.38 -0.15
C ASN A 111 -6.92 -11.81 1.20
N GLN A 112 -5.74 -11.21 1.27
CA GLN A 112 -5.25 -10.57 2.50
C GLN A 112 -6.16 -9.43 2.92
N MET A 113 -6.64 -8.63 1.99
CA MET A 113 -7.57 -7.54 2.30
C MET A 113 -8.83 -8.07 2.97
N GLU A 114 -9.43 -9.15 2.45
CA GLU A 114 -10.61 -9.76 3.05
C GLU A 114 -10.35 -10.29 4.48
N ILE A 115 -9.18 -10.87 4.69
CA ILE A 115 -8.82 -11.43 6.00
C ILE A 115 -8.48 -10.32 7.00
N LEU A 116 -7.68 -9.36 6.59
CA LEU A 116 -7.07 -8.39 7.50
C LEU A 116 -7.95 -7.18 7.81
N LYS A 117 -8.89 -6.84 6.94
CA LYS A 117 -9.73 -5.63 7.14
C LYS A 117 -10.51 -5.64 8.46
N ASN A 118 -10.77 -6.82 9.03
CA ASN A 118 -11.47 -6.99 10.30
C ASN A 118 -10.53 -7.48 11.42
N ASN A 119 -9.22 -7.50 11.17
CA ASN A 119 -8.26 -7.99 12.15
C ASN A 119 -8.10 -7.00 13.30
N ASN A 120 -8.21 -7.48 14.55
CA ASN A 120 -8.09 -6.63 15.73
C ASN A 120 -6.70 -5.98 15.87
N GLY A 121 -5.65 -6.70 15.51
CA GLY A 121 -4.28 -6.17 15.56
C GLY A 121 -4.09 -4.98 14.62
N ILE A 122 -4.65 -5.06 13.41
CA ILE A 122 -4.62 -3.94 12.46
C ILE A 122 -5.42 -2.75 13.00
N LYS A 123 -6.59 -3.00 13.58
CA LYS A 123 -7.42 -1.94 14.17
C LYS A 123 -6.70 -1.25 15.33
N GLU A 124 -6.02 -2.01 16.18
CA GLU A 124 -5.22 -1.46 17.27
C GLU A 124 -4.07 -0.59 16.76
N LEU A 125 -3.38 -1.03 15.69
CA LEU A 125 -2.32 -0.24 15.08
C LEU A 125 -2.86 1.05 14.45
N GLU A 126 -4.01 0.98 13.80
CA GLU A 126 -4.67 2.17 13.24
C GLU A 126 -5.02 3.18 14.34
N LEU A 127 -5.58 2.71 15.46
CA LEU A 127 -5.91 3.55 16.60
C LEU A 127 -4.65 4.18 17.22
N LEU A 128 -3.58 3.42 17.33
CA LEU A 128 -2.30 3.93 17.83
C LEU A 128 -1.76 5.02 16.92
N GLN A 129 -1.87 4.82 15.62
CA GLN A 129 -1.45 5.81 14.63
C GLN A 129 -2.25 7.11 14.76
N GLU A 130 -3.57 7.00 14.93
CA GLU A 130 -4.43 8.16 15.13
C GLU A 130 -4.00 8.97 16.36
N ARG A 131 -3.67 8.30 17.47
CA ARG A 131 -3.20 8.95 18.69
C ARG A 131 -1.87 9.68 18.47
N ILE A 132 -0.94 9.04 17.79
CA ILE A 132 0.37 9.62 17.48
C ILE A 132 0.18 10.87 16.63
N ASN A 133 -0.69 10.80 15.64
CA ASN A 133 -0.97 11.91 14.74
C ASN A 133 -1.64 13.08 15.47
N GLU A 134 -2.58 12.81 16.35
CA GLU A 134 -3.21 13.83 17.18
C GLU A 134 -2.20 14.52 18.10
N ASN A 135 -1.33 13.75 18.74
CA ASN A 135 -0.28 14.29 19.58
C ASN A 135 0.70 15.16 18.79
N ASN A 136 1.09 14.72 17.60
CA ASN A 136 1.95 15.51 16.73
C ASN A 136 1.28 16.82 16.29
N LYS A 137 0.00 16.75 15.99
CA LYS A 137 -0.78 17.95 15.63
C LYS A 137 -0.84 18.96 16.78
N ILE A 138 -1.08 18.49 17.99
CA ILE A 138 -1.11 19.34 19.18
C ILE A 138 0.25 20.00 19.41
N LEU A 139 1.34 19.26 19.27
CA LEU A 139 2.69 19.79 19.40
C LEU A 139 3.00 20.88 18.36
N ILE A 140 2.53 20.72 17.15
CA ILE A 140 2.69 21.71 16.09
C ILE A 140 1.87 22.96 16.37
N GLU A 141 0.61 22.81 16.83
CA GLU A 141 -0.28 23.92 17.13
C GLU A 141 0.20 24.76 18.34
N ASN A 142 0.93 24.14 19.27
CA ASN A 142 1.44 24.79 20.47
C ASN A 142 2.80 25.47 20.29
N LYS A 143 3.35 25.43 19.07
CA LYS A 143 4.56 26.17 18.73
C LYS A 143 4.21 27.51 18.12
#